data_45e450cfbd68ffaf2b743de51da47b90
#
_entry.id   45e450cfbd68ffaf2b743de51da47b90
#
_cell.length_a   1.000
_cell.length_b   1.000
_cell.length_c   1.000
_cell.angle_alpha   90.00
_cell.angle_beta   90.00
_cell.angle_gamma   90.00
#
_symmetry.space_group_name_H-M   'P 1'
#
loop_
_entity.id
_entity.type
_entity.pdbx_description
1 polymer ?
#
loop_
_entity_poly.entity_id
_entity_poly.type
_entity_poly.pdbx_seq_one_letter_code
_entity_poly.pdbx_strand_id
1 'polypeptide(L)'
;MTEMTKTYVAPHGGHVAQTELLTGRAVFTPSYAVIPKGVMRDIVTSLLPHWDKTLLWVLARPLSGFAETFSQYIMEVGAGGGSETPEADAGAEAVLFVMEGALTLTIDGKPHLLTPGGYAYLPPACKWSVHNRGMEPARFHWIRKHYQRVDGVEAPEPFVRNENDIDPVAMPG
;
A
#
# COMPACT_ATOMS: atom_id res chain seq x y z
N MET A 1 5.94 -20.92 27.89
CA MET A 1 6.24 -19.50 27.59
C MET A 1 5.13 -19.00 26.72
N THR A 2 4.24 -18.19 27.27
CA THR A 2 3.10 -17.63 26.54
C THR A 2 3.67 -16.59 25.58
N GLU A 3 3.54 -16.83 24.30
CA GLU A 3 3.88 -15.87 23.27
C GLU A 3 3.01 -14.63 23.49
N MET A 4 3.62 -13.53 23.90
CA MET A 4 2.91 -12.26 24.04
C MET A 4 2.39 -11.89 22.66
N THR A 5 1.06 -11.92 22.49
CA THR A 5 0.40 -11.40 21.32
C THR A 5 0.87 -9.96 21.14
N LYS A 6 1.62 -9.68 20.08
CA LYS A 6 2.10 -8.34 19.77
C LYS A 6 0.89 -7.46 19.55
N THR A 7 0.58 -6.58 20.49
CA THR A 7 -0.52 -5.61 20.42
C THR A 7 -0.23 -4.51 19.41
N TYR A 8 1.04 -4.34 19.02
CA TYR A 8 1.47 -3.34 18.05
C TYR A 8 2.30 -4.02 16.97
N VAL A 9 2.01 -3.69 15.73
CA VAL A 9 2.79 -4.14 14.59
C VAL A 9 4.10 -3.36 14.60
N ALA A 10 5.22 -4.06 14.52
CA ALA A 10 6.51 -3.41 14.36
C ALA A 10 6.53 -2.65 13.02
N PRO A 11 6.87 -1.35 12.99
CA PRO A 11 6.97 -0.62 11.74
C PRO A 11 8.05 -1.23 10.85
N HIS A 12 7.90 -1.10 9.55
CA HIS A 12 8.91 -1.56 8.62
C HIS A 12 10.28 -0.93 8.95
N GLY A 13 11.30 -1.77 9.14
CA GLY A 13 12.60 -1.33 9.62
C GLY A 13 12.77 -1.28 11.15
N GLY A 14 11.78 -1.75 11.93
CA GLY A 14 11.86 -1.91 13.39
C GLY A 14 11.54 -0.66 14.18
N HIS A 15 11.61 -0.79 15.50
CA HIS A 15 11.41 0.31 16.43
C HIS A 15 12.70 1.10 16.62
N VAL A 16 12.59 2.43 16.71
CA VAL A 16 13.69 3.27 17.15
C VAL A 16 13.84 3.20 18.68
N ALA A 17 15.03 3.46 19.18
CA ALA A 17 15.24 3.62 20.61
C ALA A 17 14.41 4.81 21.12
N GLN A 18 13.91 4.71 22.36
CA GLN A 18 13.07 5.77 22.95
C GLN A 18 13.77 7.13 22.98
N THR A 19 15.10 7.16 23.12
CA THR A 19 15.92 8.36 23.06
C THR A 19 15.98 9.01 21.69
N GLU A 20 15.74 8.25 20.61
CA GLU A 20 15.75 8.76 19.24
C GLU A 20 14.38 9.31 18.80
N LEU A 21 13.30 8.99 19.53
CA LEU A 21 11.96 9.51 19.25
C LEU A 21 11.86 11.03 19.33
N LEU A 22 12.72 11.66 20.14
CA LEU A 22 12.74 13.12 20.29
C LEU A 22 13.46 13.83 19.14
N THR A 23 14.35 13.15 18.42
CA THR A 23 15.14 13.72 17.33
C THR A 23 14.63 13.30 15.94
N GLY A 24 13.90 12.20 15.87
CA GLY A 24 13.40 11.64 14.62
C GLY A 24 12.02 12.18 14.24
N ARG A 25 11.88 13.47 13.99
CA ARG A 25 10.61 14.05 13.49
C ARG A 25 10.45 13.77 12.01
N ALA A 26 9.20 13.52 11.58
CA ALA A 26 8.89 13.51 10.17
C ALA A 26 9.08 14.90 9.57
N VAL A 27 9.67 14.95 8.39
CA VAL A 27 9.87 16.18 7.61
C VAL A 27 9.02 16.09 6.37
N PHE A 28 8.21 17.10 6.14
CA PHE A 28 7.39 17.24 4.93
C PHE A 28 7.76 18.57 4.24
N THR A 29 8.04 18.49 2.96
CA THR A 29 8.31 19.65 2.11
C THR A 29 7.43 19.54 0.85
N PRO A 30 7.35 20.58 0.02
CA PRO A 30 6.65 20.46 -1.25
C PRO A 30 7.21 19.40 -2.20
N SER A 31 8.45 18.97 -2.01
CA SER A 31 9.16 18.09 -2.94
C SER A 31 9.44 16.70 -2.38
N TYR A 32 9.47 16.51 -1.07
CA TYR A 32 9.77 15.22 -0.45
C TYR A 32 9.22 15.12 0.98
N ALA A 33 9.08 13.88 1.44
CA ALA A 33 8.85 13.58 2.84
C ALA A 33 9.88 12.57 3.35
N VAL A 34 10.33 12.78 4.59
CA VAL A 34 11.14 11.82 5.34
C VAL A 34 10.36 11.42 6.57
N ILE A 35 10.01 10.15 6.66
CA ILE A 35 9.26 9.58 7.78
C ILE A 35 10.17 8.57 8.49
N PRO A 36 10.82 8.96 9.60
CA PRO A 36 11.72 8.08 10.33
C PRO A 36 11.00 6.86 10.89
N LYS A 37 11.78 5.81 11.19
CA LYS A 37 11.30 4.68 11.99
C LYS A 37 10.61 5.20 13.24
N GLY A 38 9.66 4.59 13.79
CA GLY A 38 8.98 4.98 15.02
C GLY A 38 7.85 5.99 14.84
N VAL A 39 7.95 6.96 13.95
CA VAL A 39 6.83 7.85 13.61
C VAL A 39 5.67 7.07 12.99
N MET A 40 5.98 5.99 12.27
CA MET A 40 4.98 5.08 11.70
C MET A 40 4.10 4.38 12.74
N ARG A 41 4.51 4.34 14.01
CA ARG A 41 3.72 3.72 15.09
C ARG A 41 2.46 4.50 15.43
N ASP A 42 2.50 5.81 15.27
CA ASP A 42 1.47 6.72 15.73
C ASP A 42 0.42 7.04 14.65
N ILE A 43 0.63 6.52 13.43
CA ILE A 43 -0.20 6.82 12.25
C ILE A 43 -0.92 5.55 11.76
N VAL A 44 -1.22 4.63 12.63
CA VAL A 44 -1.90 3.37 12.28
C VAL A 44 -3.39 3.47 12.53
N THR A 45 -4.18 2.93 11.63
CA THR A 45 -5.60 2.67 11.86
C THR A 45 -5.94 1.22 11.53
N SER A 46 -6.82 0.63 12.33
CA SER A 46 -7.33 -0.74 12.16
C SER A 46 -8.83 -0.78 11.84
N LEU A 47 -9.49 0.36 11.84
CA LEU A 47 -10.92 0.48 11.53
C LEU A 47 -11.09 1.11 10.14
N LEU A 48 -10.92 0.27 9.12
CA LEU A 48 -11.08 0.66 7.74
C LEU A 48 -12.44 0.18 7.22
N PRO A 49 -13.29 1.07 6.67
CA PRO A 49 -14.51 0.65 6.00
C PRO A 49 -14.21 -0.37 4.91
N HIS A 50 -14.97 -1.47 4.89
CA HIS A 50 -14.86 -2.56 3.92
C HIS A 50 -13.57 -3.39 3.97
N TRP A 51 -12.73 -3.22 5.01
CA TRP A 51 -11.53 -4.00 5.21
C TRP A 51 -11.58 -4.81 6.50
N ASP A 52 -11.26 -6.09 6.42
CA ASP A 52 -11.17 -6.99 7.56
C ASP A 52 -9.71 -7.27 7.94
N LYS A 53 -9.43 -7.31 9.24
CA LYS A 53 -8.11 -7.66 9.81
C LYS A 53 -6.95 -6.90 9.14
N THR A 54 -7.15 -5.62 8.89
CA THR A 54 -6.20 -4.79 8.15
C THR A 54 -5.77 -3.58 8.96
N LEU A 55 -4.47 -3.28 8.90
CA LEU A 55 -3.88 -2.07 9.44
C LEU A 55 -3.43 -1.17 8.29
N LEU A 56 -3.54 0.13 8.48
CA LEU A 56 -3.13 1.13 7.49
C LEU A 56 -2.24 2.17 8.14
N TRP A 57 -1.11 2.45 7.53
CA TRP A 57 -0.26 3.61 7.83
C TRP A 57 -0.32 4.62 6.70
N VAL A 58 -0.67 5.85 7.03
CA VAL A 58 -0.72 6.95 6.06
C VAL A 58 0.69 7.50 5.87
N LEU A 59 1.24 7.38 4.66
CA LEU A 59 2.50 8.01 4.28
C LEU A 59 2.28 9.38 3.66
N ALA A 60 1.30 9.47 2.78
CA ALA A 60 0.92 10.70 2.09
C ALA A 60 -0.59 10.75 1.84
N ARG A 61 -1.15 11.94 1.87
CA ARG A 61 -2.54 12.21 1.49
C ARG A 61 -2.67 13.68 1.11
N PRO A 62 -3.73 14.09 0.40
CA PRO A 62 -3.89 15.49 -0.07
C PRO A 62 -3.79 16.58 1.00
N LEU A 63 -3.98 16.27 2.26
CA LEU A 63 -3.87 17.22 3.38
C LEU A 63 -2.50 17.24 4.07
N SER A 64 -1.54 16.46 3.60
CA SER A 64 -0.22 16.33 4.25
C SER A 64 0.85 17.29 3.71
N GLY A 65 0.50 18.21 2.85
CA GLY A 65 1.35 19.33 2.44
C GLY A 65 2.29 19.07 1.26
N PHE A 66 2.63 17.82 0.94
CA PHE A 66 3.48 17.49 -0.20
C PHE A 66 2.80 16.61 -1.26
N ALA A 67 1.68 15.99 -0.94
CA ALA A 67 0.91 15.14 -1.83
C ALA A 67 -0.49 15.71 -2.03
N GLU A 68 -0.62 16.68 -2.95
CA GLU A 68 -1.89 17.34 -3.22
C GLU A 68 -2.86 16.48 -4.04
N THR A 69 -2.33 15.53 -4.81
CA THR A 69 -3.10 14.81 -5.84
C THR A 69 -3.21 13.31 -5.61
N PHE A 70 -2.47 12.74 -4.66
CA PHE A 70 -2.46 11.29 -4.41
C PHE A 70 -2.44 10.96 -2.93
N SER A 71 -2.79 9.73 -2.61
CA SER A 71 -2.59 9.14 -1.29
C SER A 71 -1.67 7.93 -1.41
N GLN A 72 -0.80 7.73 -0.41
CA GLN A 72 0.06 6.57 -0.30
C GLN A 72 -0.03 5.99 1.10
N TYR A 73 -0.26 4.70 1.16
CA TYR A 73 -0.41 3.95 2.39
C TYR A 73 0.53 2.74 2.40
N ILE A 74 0.93 2.32 3.60
CA ILE A 74 1.35 0.94 3.85
C ILE A 74 0.13 0.21 4.43
N MET A 75 -0.23 -0.89 3.80
CA MET A 75 -1.29 -1.79 4.26
C MET A 75 -0.66 -3.05 4.83
N GLU A 76 -1.19 -3.54 5.94
CA GLU A 76 -0.90 -4.87 6.45
C GLU A 76 -2.20 -5.63 6.59
N VAL A 77 -2.30 -6.75 5.90
CA VAL A 77 -3.48 -7.62 5.91
C VAL A 77 -3.14 -8.90 6.67
N GLY A 78 -3.78 -9.09 7.79
CA GLY A 78 -3.63 -10.30 8.61
C GLY A 78 -4.19 -11.54 7.94
N ALA A 79 -3.88 -12.71 8.50
CA ALA A 79 -4.36 -14.00 7.99
C ALA A 79 -5.90 -14.05 7.85
N GLY A 80 -6.38 -14.39 6.67
CA GLY A 80 -7.80 -14.41 6.33
C GLY A 80 -8.47 -13.04 6.30
N GLY A 81 -7.69 -11.95 6.26
CA GLY A 81 -8.19 -10.59 6.10
C GLY A 81 -8.21 -10.13 4.65
N GLY A 82 -8.66 -8.90 4.44
CA GLY A 82 -8.72 -8.26 3.13
C GLY A 82 -9.98 -7.44 2.90
N SER A 83 -10.33 -7.24 1.64
CA SER A 83 -11.53 -6.49 1.25
C SER A 83 -12.10 -7.00 -0.06
N GLU A 84 -13.42 -7.12 -0.12
CA GLU A 84 -14.17 -7.39 -1.36
C GLU A 84 -14.35 -6.11 -2.21
N THR A 85 -14.34 -4.94 -1.57
CA THR A 85 -14.51 -3.64 -2.23
C THR A 85 -13.52 -2.63 -1.65
N PRO A 86 -12.21 -2.77 -1.99
CA PRO A 86 -11.15 -1.98 -1.36
C PRO A 86 -11.24 -0.49 -1.67
N GLU A 87 -11.77 -0.14 -2.85
CA GLU A 87 -11.88 1.23 -3.34
C GLU A 87 -13.35 1.61 -3.52
N ALA A 88 -13.76 2.67 -2.83
CA ALA A 88 -15.13 3.19 -2.91
C ALA A 88 -15.30 4.29 -3.99
N ASP A 89 -14.20 4.91 -4.40
CA ASP A 89 -14.20 5.96 -5.42
C ASP A 89 -14.01 5.35 -6.82
N ALA A 90 -15.08 5.30 -7.60
CA ALA A 90 -15.03 4.77 -8.97
C ALA A 90 -14.14 5.60 -9.92
N GLY A 91 -13.80 6.83 -9.56
CA GLY A 91 -12.87 7.68 -10.31
C GLY A 91 -11.41 7.48 -9.93
N ALA A 92 -11.11 6.70 -8.90
CA ALA A 92 -9.75 6.47 -8.47
C ALA A 92 -9.06 5.38 -9.29
N GLU A 93 -7.80 5.62 -9.60
CA GLU A 93 -6.84 4.62 -10.05
C GLU A 93 -5.95 4.21 -8.87
N ALA A 94 -5.41 3.00 -8.90
CA ALA A 94 -4.57 2.50 -7.83
C ALA A 94 -3.37 1.71 -8.33
N VAL A 95 -2.31 1.76 -7.54
CA VAL A 95 -1.13 0.89 -7.67
C VAL A 95 -0.96 0.12 -6.36
N LEU A 96 -0.75 -1.17 -6.48
CA LEU A 96 -0.35 -2.04 -5.37
C LEU A 96 1.08 -2.52 -5.62
N PHE A 97 1.91 -2.51 -4.58
CA PHE A 97 3.26 -3.08 -4.61
C PHE A 97 3.50 -3.90 -3.34
N VAL A 98 3.66 -5.21 -3.49
CA VAL A 98 3.81 -6.13 -2.36
C VAL A 98 5.25 -6.14 -1.86
N MET A 99 5.41 -5.90 -0.56
CA MET A 99 6.71 -5.92 0.13
C MET A 99 6.96 -7.24 0.85
N GLU A 100 5.94 -7.78 1.52
CA GLU A 100 6.05 -8.96 2.37
C GLU A 100 4.79 -9.82 2.28
N GLY A 101 4.96 -11.13 2.43
CA GLY A 101 3.84 -12.08 2.41
C GLY A 101 3.28 -12.32 1.01
N ALA A 102 2.04 -12.77 0.94
CA ALA A 102 1.36 -13.02 -0.32
C ALA A 102 -0.11 -12.60 -0.25
N LEU A 103 -0.62 -12.06 -1.34
CA LEU A 103 -2.01 -11.61 -1.48
C LEU A 103 -2.64 -12.24 -2.72
N THR A 104 -3.91 -12.56 -2.63
CA THR A 104 -4.74 -12.87 -3.79
C THR A 104 -5.47 -11.59 -4.19
N LEU A 105 -5.08 -11.00 -5.32
CA LEU A 105 -5.77 -9.91 -5.96
C LEU A 105 -6.72 -10.48 -7.01
N THR A 106 -8.00 -10.14 -6.95
CA THR A 106 -8.97 -10.52 -7.96
C THR A 106 -9.38 -9.30 -8.78
N ILE A 107 -9.21 -9.34 -10.08
CA ILE A 107 -9.56 -8.25 -11.01
C ILE A 107 -10.63 -8.81 -11.95
N ASP A 108 -11.81 -8.19 -11.98
CA ASP A 108 -12.97 -8.63 -12.80
C ASP A 108 -13.23 -10.15 -12.69
N GLY A 109 -13.16 -10.68 -11.46
CA GLY A 109 -13.38 -12.11 -11.17
C GLY A 109 -12.17 -13.02 -11.44
N LYS A 110 -11.07 -12.51 -12.00
CA LYS A 110 -9.86 -13.28 -12.29
C LYS A 110 -8.83 -13.13 -11.16
N PRO A 111 -8.46 -14.23 -10.48
CA PRO A 111 -7.50 -14.17 -9.39
C PRO A 111 -6.06 -14.10 -9.88
N HIS A 112 -5.24 -13.32 -9.19
CA HIS A 112 -3.80 -13.18 -9.36
C HIS A 112 -3.11 -13.32 -8.01
N LEU A 113 -2.07 -14.15 -7.93
CA LEU A 113 -1.23 -14.23 -6.74
C LEU A 113 -0.15 -13.15 -6.82
N LEU A 114 -0.14 -12.26 -5.84
CA LEU A 114 0.93 -11.28 -5.65
C LEU A 114 1.85 -11.74 -4.53
N THR A 115 3.13 -11.85 -4.81
CA THR A 115 4.22 -12.14 -3.88
C THR A 115 5.14 -10.92 -3.76
N PRO A 116 6.15 -10.89 -2.88
CA PRO A 116 7.08 -9.76 -2.80
C PRO A 116 7.66 -9.36 -4.16
N GLY A 117 7.66 -8.06 -4.46
CA GLY A 117 7.95 -7.51 -5.78
C GLY A 117 6.76 -7.51 -6.75
N GLY A 118 5.64 -8.12 -6.34
CA GLY A 118 4.40 -8.11 -7.12
C GLY A 118 3.81 -6.72 -7.22
N TYR A 119 3.49 -6.32 -8.43
CA TYR A 119 2.96 -5.01 -8.80
C TYR A 119 1.65 -5.16 -9.57
N ALA A 120 0.67 -4.34 -9.23
CA ALA A 120 -0.59 -4.25 -9.97
C ALA A 120 -0.96 -2.79 -10.21
N TYR A 121 -1.43 -2.49 -11.42
CA TYR A 121 -2.11 -1.25 -11.76
C TYR A 121 -3.60 -1.53 -11.95
N LEU A 122 -4.42 -0.71 -11.34
CA LEU A 122 -5.89 -0.82 -11.32
C LEU A 122 -6.46 0.51 -11.81
N PRO A 123 -6.98 0.57 -13.06
CA PRO A 123 -7.56 1.80 -13.61
C PRO A 123 -8.87 2.18 -12.90
N PRO A 124 -9.40 3.39 -13.14
CA PRO A 124 -10.68 3.82 -12.60
C PRO A 124 -11.80 2.85 -13.02
N ALA A 125 -12.79 2.72 -12.17
CA ALA A 125 -13.94 1.80 -12.31
C ALA A 125 -13.59 0.30 -12.40
N CYS A 126 -12.32 -0.07 -12.23
CA CYS A 126 -11.90 -1.46 -12.14
C CYS A 126 -12.54 -2.14 -10.91
N LYS A 127 -13.13 -3.30 -11.11
CA LYS A 127 -13.68 -4.11 -10.00
C LYS A 127 -12.59 -5.04 -9.48
N TRP A 128 -12.17 -4.84 -8.25
CA TRP A 128 -11.14 -5.65 -7.64
C TRP A 128 -11.42 -5.94 -6.17
N SER A 129 -10.87 -7.05 -5.72
CA SER A 129 -10.82 -7.43 -4.32
C SER A 129 -9.42 -7.92 -3.97
N VAL A 130 -9.04 -7.88 -2.70
CA VAL A 130 -7.74 -8.34 -2.24
C VAL A 130 -7.86 -9.07 -0.90
N HIS A 131 -7.24 -10.25 -0.81
CA HIS A 131 -7.30 -11.10 0.38
C HIS A 131 -5.96 -11.73 0.68
N ASN A 132 -5.64 -11.80 1.95
CA ASN A 132 -4.57 -12.64 2.46
C ASN A 132 -5.13 -14.04 2.77
N ARG A 133 -4.84 -15.00 1.93
CA ARG A 133 -5.23 -16.41 2.11
C ARG A 133 -4.16 -17.24 2.82
N GLY A 134 -3.03 -16.61 3.18
CA GLY A 134 -1.93 -17.22 3.92
C GLY A 134 -2.14 -17.18 5.44
N MET A 135 -1.17 -17.71 6.15
CA MET A 135 -1.16 -17.75 7.62
C MET A 135 -0.41 -16.56 8.24
N GLU A 136 0.50 -15.96 7.48
CA GLU A 136 1.31 -14.80 7.90
C GLU A 136 0.73 -13.50 7.35
N PRO A 137 0.94 -12.37 8.03
CA PRO A 137 0.54 -11.07 7.50
C PRO A 137 1.22 -10.76 6.17
N ALA A 138 0.51 -10.07 5.30
CA ALA A 138 1.04 -9.56 4.05
C ALA A 138 1.05 -8.03 4.06
N ARG A 139 2.13 -7.42 3.55
CA ARG A 139 2.29 -5.97 3.51
C ARG A 139 2.50 -5.49 2.09
N PHE A 140 1.85 -4.37 1.77
CA PHE A 140 1.97 -3.75 0.46
C PHE A 140 1.81 -2.24 0.54
N HIS A 141 2.41 -1.53 -0.40
CA HIS A 141 2.08 -0.15 -0.68
C HIS A 141 0.80 -0.07 -1.49
N TRP A 142 -0.09 0.81 -1.09
CA TRP A 142 -1.26 1.21 -1.86
C TRP A 142 -1.15 2.70 -2.18
N ILE A 143 -0.95 3.02 -3.44
CA ILE A 143 -0.93 4.37 -3.97
C ILE A 143 -2.22 4.56 -4.76
N ARG A 144 -2.95 5.62 -4.49
CA ARG A 144 -4.20 5.92 -5.17
C ARG A 144 -4.35 7.40 -5.43
N LYS A 145 -4.96 7.73 -6.55
CA LYS A 145 -5.36 9.10 -6.88
C LYS A 145 -6.59 9.08 -7.78
N HIS A 146 -7.29 10.20 -7.89
CA HIS A 146 -8.33 10.37 -8.88
C HIS A 146 -7.70 10.44 -10.29
N TYR A 147 -8.18 9.60 -11.21
CA TYR A 147 -7.66 9.52 -12.56
C TYR A 147 -7.96 10.82 -13.33
N GLN A 148 -6.97 11.35 -14.00
CA GLN A 148 -7.11 12.50 -14.87
C GLN A 148 -6.98 12.05 -16.33
N ARG A 149 -8.11 12.06 -17.02
CA ARG A 149 -8.14 11.71 -18.44
C ARG A 149 -7.35 12.73 -19.25
N VAL A 150 -6.53 12.23 -20.17
CA VAL A 150 -5.82 13.02 -21.16
C VAL A 150 -6.51 12.83 -22.51
N ASP A 151 -6.85 13.93 -23.18
CA ASP A 151 -7.52 13.87 -24.47
C ASP A 151 -6.66 13.17 -25.52
N GLY A 152 -7.27 12.25 -26.25
CA GLY A 152 -6.59 11.45 -27.27
C GLY A 152 -5.71 10.31 -26.74
N VAL A 153 -5.69 10.08 -25.42
CA VAL A 153 -4.98 8.94 -24.80
C VAL A 153 -6.01 8.03 -24.13
N GLU A 154 -5.98 6.75 -24.51
CA GLU A 154 -6.80 5.75 -23.84
C GLU A 154 -6.26 5.46 -22.44
N ALA A 155 -7.17 5.21 -21.48
CA ALA A 155 -6.77 4.79 -20.15
C ALA A 155 -6.05 3.41 -20.23
N PRO A 156 -4.96 3.22 -19.48
CA PRO A 156 -4.28 1.93 -19.45
C PRO A 156 -5.21 0.81 -18.95
N GLU A 157 -5.08 -0.37 -19.51
CA GLU A 157 -5.73 -1.58 -19.02
C GLU A 157 -5.11 -2.04 -17.68
N PRO A 158 -5.87 -2.74 -16.83
CA PRO A 158 -5.31 -3.30 -15.61
C PRO A 158 -4.23 -4.32 -15.93
N PHE A 159 -3.16 -4.33 -15.16
CA PHE A 159 -2.10 -5.32 -15.32
C PHE A 159 -1.49 -5.75 -13.99
N VAL A 160 -0.93 -6.96 -14.00
CA VAL A 160 -0.19 -7.53 -12.88
C VAL A 160 1.17 -8.00 -13.39
N ARG A 161 2.23 -7.66 -12.67
CA ARG A 161 3.62 -8.06 -12.95
C ARG A 161 4.35 -8.34 -11.63
N ASN A 162 5.53 -8.94 -11.72
CA ASN A 162 6.48 -8.99 -10.62
C ASN A 162 7.80 -8.36 -11.10
N GLU A 163 8.43 -7.55 -10.25
CA GLU A 163 9.70 -6.88 -10.59
C GLU A 163 10.83 -7.87 -10.94
N ASN A 164 10.79 -9.07 -10.34
CA ASN A 164 11.77 -10.12 -10.58
C ASN A 164 11.65 -10.78 -11.96
N ASP A 165 10.54 -10.56 -12.66
CA ASP A 165 10.27 -11.09 -14.01
C ASP A 165 10.59 -10.07 -15.10
N ILE A 166 11.17 -8.92 -14.74
CA ILE A 166 11.45 -7.81 -15.66
C ILE A 166 12.96 -7.59 -15.74
N ASP A 167 13.51 -7.80 -16.93
CA ASP A 167 14.92 -7.49 -17.17
C ASP A 167 15.16 -5.97 -17.15
N PRO A 168 16.22 -5.50 -16.46
CA PRO A 168 16.59 -4.10 -16.47
C PRO A 168 16.96 -3.64 -17.90
N VAL A 169 16.36 -2.56 -18.35
CA VAL A 169 16.71 -1.94 -19.66
C VAL A 169 17.54 -0.69 -19.39
N ALA A 170 18.70 -0.60 -20.04
CA ALA A 170 19.51 0.62 -19.98
C ALA A 170 18.73 1.78 -20.62
N MET A 171 18.65 2.89 -19.90
CA MET A 171 18.04 4.09 -20.47
C MET A 171 18.94 4.61 -21.60
N PRO A 172 18.38 5.07 -22.73
CA PRO A 172 19.14 5.77 -23.74
C PRO A 172 19.82 7.00 -23.11
N GLY A 173 21.13 7.11 -23.28
CA GLY A 173 21.90 8.28 -22.80
C GLY A 173 21.68 9.52 -23.64
#